data_d8600cb2f6bf7f3cc1e8bc72149d7f97
#
_entry.id   d8600cb2f6bf7f3cc1e8bc72149d7f97
#
_cell.length_a   1.000
_cell.length_b   1.000
_cell.length_c   1.000
_cell.angle_alpha   90.00
_cell.angle_beta   90.00
_cell.angle_gamma   90.00
#
_symmetry.space_group_name_H-M   'P 1'
#
loop_
_entity.id
_entity.type
_entity.pdbx_description
1 polymer ?
#
loop_
_entity_poly.entity_id
_entity_poly.type
_entity_poly.pdbx_seq_one_letter_code
_entity_poly.pdbx_strand_id
1 'polypeptide(L)'
;MITSAACRATVNGTKQTFKVHRHSDFFLWMKQLNCEYDKLAVEQGFINWDRESSSETFVDRIQAFKIAQACGQIDSAKPLQPLYSEDLW
;
A
#
# COMPACT_ATOMS: atom_id res chain seq x y z
N MET A 1 -1.73 5.67 -11.00
CA MET A 1 -2.44 4.39 -11.00
C MET A 1 -1.96 3.54 -9.82
N ILE A 2 -2.87 2.95 -9.09
CA ILE A 2 -2.53 2.07 -7.98
C ILE A 2 -2.24 0.67 -8.54
N THR A 3 -1.04 0.16 -8.26
CA THR A 3 -0.55 -1.10 -8.84
C THR A 3 -0.40 -2.22 -7.83
N SER A 4 -0.23 -1.91 -6.55
CA SER A 4 -0.17 -2.94 -5.51
C SER A 4 -0.49 -2.34 -4.14
N ALA A 5 -0.90 -3.20 -3.21
CA ALA A 5 -0.87 -2.85 -1.80
C ALA A 5 0.59 -2.83 -1.33
N ALA A 6 0.85 -2.11 -0.25
CA ALA A 6 2.18 -2.02 0.31
C ALA A 6 2.13 -1.78 1.82
N CYS A 7 3.14 -2.27 2.51
CA CYS A 7 3.40 -1.93 3.90
C CYS A 7 4.79 -1.32 4.01
N ARG A 8 4.92 -0.28 4.81
CA ARG A 8 6.20 0.35 5.10
C ARG A 8 6.51 0.17 6.57
N ALA A 9 7.65 -0.44 6.86
CA ALA A 9 8.03 -0.81 8.21
C ALA A 9 9.54 -0.67 8.42
N THR A 10 9.93 -0.49 9.69
CA THR A 10 11.34 -0.55 10.07
C THR A 10 11.69 -1.98 10.42
N VAL A 11 12.58 -2.57 9.62
CA VAL A 11 13.07 -3.93 9.80
C VAL A 11 14.57 -3.88 9.98
N ASN A 12 15.08 -4.43 11.09
CA ASN A 12 16.51 -4.39 11.43
C ASN A 12 17.07 -2.96 11.44
N GLY A 13 16.29 -2.00 11.91
CA GLY A 13 16.70 -0.60 12.01
C GLY A 13 16.60 0.20 10.71
N THR A 14 16.19 -0.40 9.61
CA THR A 14 16.07 0.25 8.31
C THR A 14 14.60 0.31 7.87
N LYS A 15 14.14 1.49 7.49
CA LYS A 15 12.79 1.67 6.96
C LYS A 15 12.73 1.12 5.53
N GLN A 16 11.81 0.19 5.30
CA GLN A 16 11.65 -0.50 4.03
C GLN A 16 10.19 -0.53 3.59
N THR A 17 9.97 -0.54 2.28
CA THR A 17 8.65 -0.67 1.67
C THR A 17 8.52 -2.05 1.04
N PHE A 18 7.45 -2.76 1.39
CA PHE A 18 7.16 -4.10 0.89
C PHE A 18 5.89 -4.06 0.05
N LYS A 19 6.00 -4.44 -1.22
CA LYS A 19 4.85 -4.61 -2.09
C LYS A 19 4.19 -5.95 -1.79
N VAL A 20 2.89 -5.92 -1.56
CA VAL A 20 2.12 -7.12 -1.23
C VAL A 20 0.81 -7.12 -2.01
N HIS A 21 0.23 -8.31 -2.21
CA HIS A 21 -1.08 -8.40 -2.86
C HIS A 21 -2.17 -7.90 -1.92
N ARG A 22 -2.09 -8.31 -0.64
CA ARG A 22 -2.97 -7.82 0.43
C ARG A 22 -2.13 -7.45 1.64
N HIS A 23 -2.58 -6.47 2.42
CA HIS A 23 -1.84 -6.01 3.61
C HIS A 23 -1.58 -7.14 4.61
N SER A 24 -2.53 -8.07 4.74
CA SER A 24 -2.36 -9.24 5.62
C SER A 24 -1.17 -10.11 5.25
N ASP A 25 -0.78 -10.15 3.97
CA ASP A 25 0.37 -10.94 3.51
C ASP A 25 1.68 -10.46 4.11
N PHE A 26 1.81 -9.16 4.36
CA PHE A 26 2.99 -8.60 5.01
C PHE A 26 3.22 -9.22 6.38
N PHE A 27 2.19 -9.29 7.20
CA PHE A 27 2.29 -9.82 8.56
C PHE A 27 2.59 -11.32 8.55
N LEU A 28 2.02 -12.04 7.60
CA LEU A 28 2.30 -13.46 7.41
C LEU A 28 3.77 -13.69 7.02
N TRP A 29 4.29 -12.88 6.09
CA TRP A 29 5.70 -12.96 5.68
C TRP A 29 6.64 -12.68 6.84
N MET A 30 6.38 -11.63 7.62
CA MET A 30 7.22 -11.29 8.78
C MET A 30 7.25 -12.43 9.79
N LYS A 31 6.13 -13.10 10.01
CA LYS A 31 6.04 -14.25 10.90
C LYS A 31 6.83 -15.44 10.34
N GLN A 32 6.66 -15.75 9.06
CA GLN A 32 7.34 -16.87 8.40
C GLN A 32 8.85 -16.69 8.35
N LEU A 33 9.31 -15.48 8.10
CA LEU A 33 10.73 -15.14 8.03
C LEU A 33 11.36 -14.91 9.41
N ASN A 34 10.53 -14.89 10.45
CA ASN A 34 10.96 -14.61 11.83
C ASN A 34 11.74 -13.28 11.92
N CYS A 35 11.29 -12.26 11.18
CA CYS A 35 11.90 -10.95 11.17
C CYS A 35 11.43 -10.12 12.35
N GLU A 36 12.36 -9.37 12.96
CA GLU A 36 12.01 -8.35 13.94
C GLU A 36 11.70 -7.03 13.23
N TYR A 37 10.57 -6.45 13.58
CA TYR A 37 10.14 -5.15 13.06
C TYR A 37 9.31 -4.42 14.12
N ASP A 38 9.24 -3.10 13.99
CA ASP A 38 8.42 -2.28 14.89
C ASP A 38 6.94 -2.41 14.50
N LYS A 39 6.22 -3.24 15.26
CA LYS A 39 4.80 -3.53 15.00
C LYS A 39 3.89 -2.31 15.18
N LEU A 40 4.32 -1.33 15.98
CA LEU A 40 3.53 -0.12 16.24
C LEU A 40 3.72 0.95 15.17
N ALA A 41 4.75 0.83 14.35
CA ALA A 41 5.11 1.81 13.33
C ALA A 41 4.90 1.30 11.90
N VAL A 42 4.13 0.21 11.71
CA VAL A 42 3.82 -0.28 10.37
C VAL A 42 2.81 0.65 9.71
N GLU A 43 3.18 1.17 8.55
CA GLU A 43 2.30 1.98 7.72
C GLU A 43 1.71 1.10 6.62
N GLN A 44 0.38 1.08 6.50
CA GLN A 44 -0.33 0.38 5.44
C GLN A 44 -0.76 1.37 4.38
N GLY A 45 -0.41 1.09 3.13
CA GLY A 45 -0.73 1.96 2.03
C GLY A 45 -0.71 1.21 0.70
N PHE A 46 -0.35 1.93 -0.35
CA PHE A 46 -0.35 1.40 -1.71
C PHE A 46 0.81 1.98 -2.49
N ILE A 47 1.13 1.34 -3.60
CA ILE A 47 2.10 1.84 -4.56
C ILE A 47 1.34 2.52 -5.70
N ASN A 48 1.69 3.76 -5.96
CA ASN A 48 1.23 4.53 -7.12
C ASN A 48 2.31 4.53 -8.19
N TRP A 49 1.95 4.08 -9.39
CA TRP A 49 2.80 4.19 -10.57
C TRP A 49 2.47 5.47 -11.31
N ASP A 50 3.47 6.33 -11.48
CA ASP A 50 3.37 7.54 -12.28
C ASP A 50 3.99 7.29 -13.66
N ARG A 51 3.12 7.32 -14.67
CA ARG A 51 3.53 7.09 -16.05
C ARG A 51 4.49 8.17 -16.58
N GLU A 52 4.29 9.42 -16.20
CA GLU A 52 5.10 10.54 -16.71
C GLU A 52 6.53 10.48 -16.19
N SER A 53 6.69 10.21 -14.92
CA SER A 53 8.02 10.12 -14.28
C SER A 53 8.61 8.71 -14.31
N SER A 54 7.84 7.72 -14.74
CA SER A 54 8.21 6.29 -14.70
C SER A 54 8.70 5.87 -13.32
N SER A 55 8.02 6.34 -12.28
CA SER A 55 8.41 6.09 -10.89
C SER A 55 7.26 5.54 -10.06
N GLU A 56 7.62 4.83 -9.00
CA GLU A 56 6.70 4.32 -8.02
C GLU A 56 6.84 5.11 -6.71
N THR A 57 5.71 5.43 -6.08
CA THR A 57 5.69 6.10 -4.78
C THR A 57 4.74 5.39 -3.84
N PHE A 58 5.10 5.36 -2.56
CA PHE A 58 4.20 4.91 -1.50
C PHE A 58 3.22 6.02 -1.17
N VAL A 59 1.93 5.68 -1.13
CA VAL A 59 0.85 6.59 -0.76
C VAL A 59 0.00 5.97 0.34
N ASP A 60 -0.57 6.80 1.19
CA ASP A 60 -1.50 6.33 2.21
C ASP A 60 -2.84 5.89 1.58
N ARG A 61 -3.71 5.31 2.41
CA ARG A 61 -4.99 4.78 1.92
C ARG A 61 -5.94 5.86 1.39
N ILE A 62 -5.90 7.05 1.95
CA ILE A 62 -6.75 8.16 1.49
C ILE A 62 -6.27 8.69 0.15
N GLN A 63 -4.97 8.93 0.02
CA GLN A 63 -4.37 9.35 -1.26
C GLN A 63 -4.58 8.30 -2.33
N ALA A 64 -4.42 7.02 -1.98
CA ALA A 64 -4.62 5.91 -2.90
C ALA A 64 -6.06 5.86 -3.40
N PHE A 65 -7.04 6.12 -2.55
CA PHE A 65 -8.45 6.18 -2.95
C PHE A 65 -8.67 7.28 -4.00
N LYS A 66 -8.14 8.47 -3.75
CA LYS A 66 -8.25 9.60 -4.71
C LYS A 66 -7.62 9.26 -6.06
N ILE A 67 -6.44 8.65 -6.03
CA ILE A 67 -5.73 8.26 -7.25
C ILE A 67 -6.50 7.19 -8.02
N ALA A 68 -6.95 6.15 -7.33
CA ALA A 68 -7.71 5.06 -7.95
C ALA A 68 -9.02 5.55 -8.55
N GLN A 69 -9.71 6.46 -7.86
CA GLN A 69 -10.93 7.08 -8.35
C GLN A 69 -10.67 7.93 -9.61
N ALA A 70 -9.60 8.73 -9.59
CA ALA A 70 -9.24 9.60 -10.71
C ALA A 70 -8.86 8.84 -11.97
N CYS A 71 -8.26 7.65 -11.84
CA CYS A 71 -7.91 6.80 -12.99
C CYS A 71 -8.96 5.73 -13.32
N GLY A 72 -10.13 5.78 -12.69
CA GLY A 72 -11.22 4.86 -13.04
C GLY A 72 -11.08 3.45 -12.45
N GLN A 73 -10.19 3.23 -11.50
CA GLN A 73 -10.04 1.93 -10.84
C GLN A 73 -11.17 1.65 -9.86
N ILE A 74 -11.80 2.69 -9.33
CA ILE A 74 -13.00 2.61 -8.49
C ILE A 74 -14.04 3.60 -8.98
N ASP A 75 -15.30 3.38 -8.58
CA ASP A 75 -16.42 4.21 -8.99
C ASP A 75 -16.25 5.67 -8.51
N SER A 76 -16.35 6.63 -9.43
CA SER A 76 -16.24 8.05 -9.14
C SER A 76 -17.37 8.58 -8.24
N ALA A 77 -18.46 7.84 -8.13
CA ALA A 77 -19.59 8.22 -7.29
C ALA A 77 -19.39 7.84 -5.81
N LYS A 78 -18.40 7.01 -5.49
CA LYS A 78 -18.13 6.63 -4.10
C LYS A 78 -17.61 7.81 -3.29
N PRO A 79 -18.11 8.01 -2.05
CA PRO A 79 -17.57 9.04 -1.17
C PRO A 79 -16.13 8.72 -0.77
N LEU A 80 -15.36 9.77 -0.46
CA LEU A 80 -13.97 9.62 0.00
C LEU A 80 -13.90 8.74 1.23
N GLN A 81 -13.08 7.72 1.18
CA GLN A 81 -12.83 6.75 2.25
C GLN A 81 -11.43 6.16 2.09
N PRO A 82 -10.87 5.51 3.13
CA PRO A 82 -9.62 4.78 2.96
C PRO A 82 -9.79 3.65 1.96
N LEU A 83 -8.80 3.49 1.07
CA LEU A 83 -8.78 2.38 0.12
C LEU A 83 -8.37 1.09 0.83
N TYR A 84 -9.07 0.01 0.55
CA TYR A 84 -8.71 -1.34 0.99
C TYR A 84 -8.27 -2.17 -0.21
N SER A 85 -7.35 -3.12 0.01
CA SER A 85 -6.87 -3.97 -1.08
C SER A 85 -7.99 -4.75 -1.74
N GLU A 86 -9.04 -5.11 -1.00
CA GLU A 86 -10.23 -5.79 -1.53
C GLU A 86 -11.03 -4.92 -2.50
N ASP A 87 -10.87 -3.61 -2.47
CA ASP A 87 -11.57 -2.71 -3.39
C ASP A 87 -11.03 -2.82 -4.82
N LEU A 88 -9.79 -3.31 -4.97
CA LEU A 88 -9.10 -3.45 -6.26
C LEU A 88 -8.88 -4.91 -6.66
N TRP A 89 -8.68 -5.79 -5.68
CA TRP A 89 -8.32 -7.19 -5.94
C TRP A 89 -9.11 -8.21 -5.13
#